data_017cced45ccd022ee4321b6ce267dca3
#
_entry.id   017cced45ccd022ee4321b6ce267dca3
#
_cell.length_a   1.000
_cell.length_b   1.000
_cell.length_c   1.000
_cell.angle_alpha   90.00
_cell.angle_beta   90.00
_cell.angle_gamma   90.00
#
_symmetry.space_group_name_H-M   'P 1'
#
loop_
_entity.id
_entity.type
_entity.pdbx_description
1 polymer ?
#
loop_
_entity_poly.entity_id
_entity_poly.type
_entity_poly.pdbx_seq_one_letter_code
_entity_poly.pdbx_strand_id
1 'polypeptide(L)'
;MSSTVTRAVIVAAFSAGCGASPTVPDETVSQLRAAPTVATIDGARIELHVDVWRDFQPISPPGGKGLRVSARLPATTATLILERIWVLFGDQMWDSTPTAIPGSTTWTTGEGPQWGPGVSVDVVAQIRGPSGTVRLVRAADRLILGAF
;
A
#
# COMPACT_ATOMS: atom_id res chain seq x y z
N MET A 1 -5.12 60.66 -45.08
CA MET A 1 -4.73 60.07 -43.78
C MET A 1 -5.30 58.68 -43.73
N SER A 2 -4.50 57.67 -44.11
CA SER A 2 -4.92 56.26 -44.12
C SER A 2 -4.29 55.55 -42.96
N SER A 3 -5.09 55.05 -42.01
CA SER A 3 -4.63 54.25 -40.88
C SER A 3 -4.72 52.76 -41.25
N THR A 4 -3.57 52.15 -41.39
CA THR A 4 -3.43 50.70 -41.62
C THR A 4 -3.48 49.97 -40.27
N VAL A 5 -4.53 49.16 -40.06
CA VAL A 5 -4.67 48.30 -38.86
C VAL A 5 -4.03 46.94 -39.17
N THR A 6 -2.89 46.69 -38.54
CA THR A 6 -2.23 45.38 -38.63
C THR A 6 -2.89 44.42 -37.63
N ARG A 7 -3.55 43.40 -38.16
CA ARG A 7 -4.08 42.27 -37.35
C ARG A 7 -2.93 41.28 -37.04
N ALA A 8 -2.59 41.14 -35.79
CA ALA A 8 -1.70 40.09 -35.33
C ALA A 8 -2.48 38.77 -35.20
N VAL A 9 -2.07 37.78 -35.97
CA VAL A 9 -2.59 36.39 -35.83
C VAL A 9 -1.78 35.68 -34.75
N ILE A 10 -2.42 35.38 -33.64
CA ILE A 10 -1.83 34.55 -32.59
C ILE A 10 -2.08 33.09 -32.95
N VAL A 11 -1.04 32.38 -33.35
CA VAL A 11 -1.06 30.92 -33.53
C VAL A 11 -0.83 30.30 -32.16
N ALA A 12 -1.89 29.73 -31.55
CA ALA A 12 -1.79 28.93 -30.34
C ALA A 12 -1.26 27.55 -30.73
N ALA A 13 0.00 27.25 -30.39
CA ALA A 13 0.56 25.92 -30.50
C ALA A 13 0.01 25.06 -29.37
N PHE A 14 -0.90 24.10 -29.67
CA PHE A 14 -1.29 23.04 -28.77
C PHE A 14 -0.17 22.00 -28.69
N SER A 15 0.64 22.06 -27.65
CA SER A 15 1.55 20.97 -27.28
C SER A 15 0.72 19.82 -26.68
N ALA A 16 0.56 18.76 -27.45
CA ALA A 16 0.05 17.49 -26.95
C ALA A 16 1.08 16.93 -25.97
N GLY A 17 0.91 17.21 -24.68
CA GLY A 17 1.66 16.59 -23.61
C GLY A 17 1.27 15.12 -23.55
N CYS A 18 2.18 14.21 -23.90
CA CYS A 18 2.07 12.80 -23.55
C CYS A 18 1.88 12.72 -22.04
N GLY A 19 0.68 12.30 -21.61
CA GLY A 19 0.38 12.08 -20.20
C GLY A 19 1.26 10.95 -19.66
N ALA A 20 2.36 11.30 -19.00
CA ALA A 20 3.01 10.36 -18.10
C ALA A 20 2.01 10.04 -17.00
N SER A 21 1.66 8.76 -16.82
CA SER A 21 0.90 8.31 -15.66
C SER A 21 1.61 8.82 -14.40
N PRO A 22 0.91 9.41 -13.43
CA PRO A 22 1.54 9.87 -12.22
C PRO A 22 2.19 8.66 -11.54
N THR A 23 3.52 8.61 -11.57
CA THR A 23 4.29 7.68 -10.75
C THR A 23 3.99 8.09 -9.31
N VAL A 24 3.31 7.21 -8.56
CA VAL A 24 3.13 7.41 -7.11
C VAL A 24 4.54 7.53 -6.54
N PRO A 25 4.89 8.63 -5.85
CA PRO A 25 6.20 8.77 -5.25
C PRO A 25 6.48 7.56 -4.37
N ASP A 26 7.69 7.01 -4.41
CA ASP A 26 8.11 5.97 -3.47
C ASP A 26 7.98 6.55 -2.07
N GLU A 27 7.03 5.99 -1.29
CA GLU A 27 6.80 6.41 0.08
C GLU A 27 8.06 6.12 0.92
N THR A 28 8.49 7.11 1.68
CA THR A 28 9.63 6.92 2.58
C THR A 28 9.20 6.18 3.86
N VAL A 29 10.13 5.47 4.51
CA VAL A 29 9.87 4.80 5.80
C VAL A 29 9.26 5.76 6.83
N SER A 30 9.74 7.01 6.86
CA SER A 30 9.23 8.04 7.77
C SER A 30 7.77 8.42 7.48
N GLN A 31 7.41 8.62 6.20
CA GLN A 31 6.04 8.93 5.79
C GLN A 31 5.09 7.77 6.10
N LEU A 32 5.51 6.53 5.84
CA LEU A 32 4.72 5.36 6.14
C LEU A 32 4.50 5.18 7.65
N ARG A 33 5.51 5.44 8.49
CA ARG A 33 5.36 5.43 9.94
C ARG A 33 4.44 6.52 10.48
N ALA A 34 4.31 7.63 9.79
CA ALA A 34 3.37 8.69 10.13
C ALA A 34 1.93 8.36 9.75
N ALA A 35 1.67 7.27 9.02
CA ALA A 35 0.32 6.87 8.66
C ALA A 35 -0.53 6.59 9.92
N PRO A 36 -1.80 7.00 9.94
CA PRO A 36 -2.68 6.79 11.08
C PRO A 36 -3.01 5.30 11.26
N THR A 37 -3.29 4.89 12.50
CA THR A 37 -3.75 3.52 12.79
C THR A 37 -5.24 3.31 12.50
N VAL A 38 -5.96 4.39 12.30
CA VAL A 38 -7.38 4.40 11.91
C VAL A 38 -7.59 5.48 10.86
N ALA A 39 -8.30 5.17 9.80
CA ALA A 39 -8.69 6.14 8.77
C ALA A 39 -10.18 6.05 8.48
N THR A 40 -10.72 7.10 7.85
CA THR A 40 -12.08 7.08 7.29
C THR A 40 -11.99 7.06 5.77
N ILE A 41 -12.64 6.10 5.14
CA ILE A 41 -12.73 5.95 3.68
C ILE A 41 -14.21 5.84 3.33
N ASP A 42 -14.70 6.78 2.53
CA ASP A 42 -16.10 6.83 2.08
C ASP A 42 -17.11 6.68 3.24
N GLY A 43 -16.83 7.35 4.36
CA GLY A 43 -17.67 7.34 5.56
C GLY A 43 -17.47 6.12 6.47
N ALA A 44 -16.73 5.10 6.05
CA ALA A 44 -16.42 3.93 6.87
C ALA A 44 -15.13 4.12 7.67
N ARG A 45 -15.18 3.79 8.97
CA ARG A 45 -13.99 3.74 9.82
C ARG A 45 -13.21 2.46 9.53
N ILE A 46 -11.96 2.62 9.17
CA ILE A 46 -11.06 1.53 8.80
C ILE A 46 -9.95 1.38 9.83
N GLU A 47 -9.81 0.19 10.35
CA GLU A 47 -8.70 -0.26 11.16
C GLU A 47 -8.12 -1.52 10.51
N LEU A 48 -6.79 -1.60 10.42
CA LEU A 48 -6.10 -2.70 9.76
C LEU A 48 -5.75 -3.78 10.77
N HIS A 49 -6.32 -4.98 10.60
CA HIS A 49 -5.92 -6.15 11.36
C HIS A 49 -4.94 -6.98 10.55
N VAL A 50 -3.76 -7.24 11.11
CA VAL A 50 -2.71 -7.99 10.42
C VAL A 50 -2.13 -9.08 11.31
N ASP A 51 -1.82 -10.21 10.66
CA ASP A 51 -0.97 -11.26 11.17
C ASP A 51 0.29 -11.31 10.29
N VAL A 52 1.46 -11.39 10.93
CA VAL A 52 2.75 -11.49 10.26
C VAL A 52 3.44 -12.75 10.75
N TRP A 53 3.87 -13.61 9.81
CA TRP A 53 4.50 -14.87 10.20
C TRP A 53 5.56 -15.33 9.21
N ARG A 54 6.38 -16.30 9.66
CA ARG A 54 7.31 -17.06 8.84
C ARG A 54 7.07 -18.55 9.05
N ASP A 55 7.27 -19.32 7.99
CA ASP A 55 7.09 -20.77 8.00
C ASP A 55 8.44 -21.48 8.19
N PHE A 56 8.52 -22.31 9.22
CA PHE A 56 9.68 -23.13 9.59
C PHE A 56 9.36 -24.63 9.56
N GLN A 57 8.30 -25.04 8.89
CA GLN A 57 7.97 -26.46 8.76
C GLN A 57 9.13 -27.27 8.17
N PRO A 58 9.22 -28.60 8.44
CA PRO A 58 10.37 -29.42 8.01
C PRO A 58 10.69 -29.40 6.51
N ILE A 59 9.72 -29.05 5.68
CA ILE A 59 9.86 -28.91 4.21
C ILE A 59 10.31 -27.51 3.78
N SER A 60 10.45 -26.59 4.71
CA SER A 60 10.90 -25.23 4.43
C SER A 60 12.42 -25.23 4.18
N PRO A 61 12.94 -24.27 3.37
CA PRO A 61 14.37 -24.14 3.15
C PRO A 61 15.11 -23.81 4.46
N PRO A 62 16.44 -24.04 4.52
CA PRO A 62 17.24 -23.63 5.66
C PRO A 62 17.01 -22.17 6.04
N GLY A 63 16.74 -21.89 7.33
CA GLY A 63 16.38 -20.55 7.80
C GLY A 63 14.90 -20.20 7.66
N GLY A 64 14.06 -21.12 7.19
CA GLY A 64 12.62 -20.91 6.98
C GLY A 64 12.29 -20.13 5.72
N LYS A 65 11.00 -20.01 5.41
CA LYS A 65 10.52 -19.14 4.32
C LYS A 65 10.58 -17.67 4.72
N GLY A 66 10.49 -16.78 3.75
CA GLY A 66 10.32 -15.35 3.97
C GLY A 66 9.04 -15.01 4.72
N LEU A 67 8.97 -13.82 5.32
CA LEU A 67 7.77 -13.38 6.03
C LEU A 67 6.57 -13.27 5.08
N ARG A 68 5.39 -13.48 5.63
CA ARG A 68 4.11 -13.25 4.97
C ARG A 68 3.22 -12.40 5.84
N VAL A 69 2.34 -11.66 5.21
CA VAL A 69 1.33 -10.85 5.87
C VAL A 69 -0.05 -11.32 5.44
N SER A 70 -0.94 -11.50 6.41
CA SER A 70 -2.39 -11.58 6.19
C SER A 70 -3.00 -10.30 6.73
N ALA A 71 -3.66 -9.54 5.88
CA ALA A 71 -4.32 -8.30 6.25
C ALA A 71 -5.83 -8.47 6.12
N ARG A 72 -6.57 -8.04 7.14
CA ARG A 72 -8.02 -8.11 7.18
C ARG A 72 -8.62 -6.73 7.42
N LEU A 73 -9.65 -6.41 6.64
CA LEU A 73 -10.47 -5.22 6.81
C LEU A 73 -11.82 -5.59 7.45
N PRO A 74 -12.50 -4.64 8.11
CA PRO A 74 -13.84 -4.88 8.68
C PRO A 74 -14.84 -5.36 7.62
N ALA A 75 -15.74 -6.27 7.99
CA ALA A 75 -16.70 -6.90 7.07
C ALA A 75 -17.70 -5.93 6.40
N THR A 76 -17.91 -4.75 6.97
CA THR A 76 -18.74 -3.68 6.41
C THR A 76 -18.14 -2.97 5.19
N THR A 77 -16.95 -3.38 4.78
CA THR A 77 -16.10 -2.70 3.80
C THR A 77 -15.85 -3.53 2.55
N ALA A 78 -16.85 -4.33 2.13
CA ALA A 78 -16.74 -5.29 1.02
C ALA A 78 -16.30 -4.69 -0.34
N THR A 79 -16.34 -3.37 -0.49
CA THR A 79 -15.94 -2.65 -1.71
C THR A 79 -14.56 -1.99 -1.60
N LEU A 80 -13.85 -2.16 -0.49
CA LEU A 80 -12.49 -1.66 -0.35
C LEU A 80 -11.51 -2.57 -1.07
N ILE A 81 -10.50 -1.95 -1.66
CA ILE A 81 -9.40 -2.65 -2.33
C ILE A 81 -8.11 -2.31 -1.59
N LEU A 82 -7.40 -3.33 -1.13
CA LEU A 82 -6.08 -3.19 -0.58
C LEU A 82 -5.08 -3.32 -1.73
N GLU A 83 -4.44 -2.20 -2.08
CA GLU A 83 -3.61 -2.10 -3.28
C GLU A 83 -2.15 -2.45 -3.04
N ARG A 84 -1.62 -2.07 -1.88
CA ARG A 84 -0.21 -2.26 -1.53
C ARG A 84 -0.05 -2.42 -0.03
N ILE A 85 0.91 -3.25 0.36
CA ILE A 85 1.34 -3.41 1.75
C ILE A 85 2.83 -3.11 1.83
N TRP A 86 3.22 -2.34 2.83
CA TRP A 86 4.61 -2.15 3.25
C TRP A 86 4.80 -2.76 4.63
N VAL A 87 5.93 -3.41 4.83
CA VAL A 87 6.39 -3.88 6.13
C VAL A 87 7.68 -3.14 6.47
N LEU A 88 7.72 -2.54 7.65
CA LEU A 88 8.82 -1.68 8.10
C LEU A 88 9.52 -2.35 9.29
N PHE A 89 10.82 -2.58 9.15
CA PHE A 89 11.68 -3.11 10.20
C PHE A 89 12.92 -2.22 10.36
N GLY A 90 13.02 -1.46 11.45
CA GLY A 90 14.05 -0.44 11.57
C GLY A 90 13.97 0.55 10.41
N ASP A 91 15.07 0.79 9.72
CA ASP A 91 15.13 1.64 8.53
C ASP A 91 14.91 0.84 7.22
N GLN A 92 14.63 -0.45 7.33
CA GLN A 92 14.36 -1.32 6.20
C GLN A 92 12.87 -1.31 5.86
N MET A 93 12.58 -1.47 4.58
CA MET A 93 11.22 -1.52 4.04
C MET A 93 11.13 -2.64 3.01
N TRP A 94 10.07 -3.39 3.08
CA TRP A 94 9.64 -4.32 2.04
C TRP A 94 8.21 -4.02 1.65
N ASP A 95 7.90 -4.12 0.37
CA ASP A 95 6.55 -3.93 -0.13
C ASP A 95 6.08 -5.08 -1.00
N SER A 96 4.78 -5.23 -1.07
CA SER A 96 4.11 -6.26 -1.87
C SER A 96 2.74 -5.79 -2.33
N THR A 97 2.35 -6.24 -3.52
CA THR A 97 0.96 -6.18 -3.97
C THR A 97 0.22 -7.40 -3.40
N PRO A 98 -0.72 -7.22 -2.48
CA PRO A 98 -1.41 -8.33 -1.86
C PRO A 98 -2.47 -8.93 -2.79
N THR A 99 -2.76 -10.22 -2.58
CA THR A 99 -3.81 -10.94 -3.29
C THR A 99 -5.02 -11.13 -2.40
N ALA A 100 -6.20 -10.76 -2.88
CA ALA A 100 -7.46 -10.98 -2.16
C ALA A 100 -7.80 -12.48 -2.09
N ILE A 101 -8.27 -12.92 -0.92
CA ILE A 101 -8.85 -14.26 -0.77
C ILE A 101 -10.30 -14.20 -1.22
N PRO A 102 -10.72 -14.97 -2.24
CA PRO A 102 -12.08 -14.94 -2.75
C PRO A 102 -13.13 -15.18 -1.66
N GLY A 103 -14.19 -14.37 -1.64
CA GLY A 103 -15.28 -14.47 -0.66
C GLY A 103 -14.90 -14.01 0.75
N SER A 104 -13.79 -13.32 0.92
CA SER A 104 -13.27 -12.86 2.21
C SER A 104 -12.89 -11.38 2.13
N THR A 105 -12.78 -10.74 3.30
CA THR A 105 -12.18 -9.40 3.45
C THR A 105 -10.70 -9.47 3.84
N THR A 106 -10.04 -10.56 3.45
CA THR A 106 -8.64 -10.84 3.77
C THR A 106 -7.79 -10.82 2.50
N TRP A 107 -6.60 -10.27 2.61
CA TRP A 107 -5.56 -10.24 1.59
C TRP A 107 -4.29 -10.88 2.12
N THR A 108 -3.54 -11.54 1.26
CA THR A 108 -2.25 -12.14 1.63
C THR A 108 -1.14 -11.66 0.71
N THR A 109 0.07 -11.54 1.26
CA THR A 109 1.26 -11.23 0.47
C THR A 109 1.96 -12.50 -0.03
N GLY A 110 2.82 -12.35 -1.03
CA GLY A 110 3.88 -13.31 -1.31
C GLY A 110 4.93 -13.37 -0.20
N GLU A 111 6.02 -14.08 -0.45
CA GLU A 111 7.15 -14.17 0.48
C GLU A 111 8.00 -12.90 0.44
N GLY A 112 8.31 -12.38 1.62
CA GLY A 112 9.16 -11.23 1.84
C GLY A 112 10.53 -11.60 2.43
N PRO A 113 11.20 -10.62 3.07
CA PRO A 113 12.51 -10.85 3.70
C PRO A 113 12.44 -11.86 4.85
N GLN A 114 13.58 -12.40 5.23
CA GLN A 114 13.70 -13.33 6.35
C GLN A 114 13.90 -12.61 7.69
N TRP A 115 13.13 -11.54 7.97
CA TRP A 115 13.15 -10.89 9.27
C TRP A 115 12.42 -11.73 10.32
N GLY A 116 12.93 -11.77 11.54
CA GLY A 116 12.33 -12.54 12.63
C GLY A 116 12.51 -14.08 12.51
N PRO A 117 11.75 -14.85 13.26
CA PRO A 117 10.65 -14.48 14.16
C PRO A 117 11.09 -13.75 15.43
N GLY A 118 10.11 -13.26 16.20
CA GLY A 118 10.38 -12.64 17.52
C GLY A 118 10.75 -11.16 17.47
N VAL A 119 10.70 -10.51 16.29
CA VAL A 119 10.88 -9.06 16.14
C VAL A 119 9.56 -8.39 15.79
N SER A 120 9.41 -7.12 16.15
CA SER A 120 8.25 -6.31 15.82
C SER A 120 8.48 -5.51 14.54
N VAL A 121 7.43 -5.38 13.75
CA VAL A 121 7.38 -4.60 12.52
C VAL A 121 6.14 -3.73 12.50
N ASP A 122 6.17 -2.64 11.74
CA ASP A 122 4.98 -1.90 11.37
C ASP A 122 4.48 -2.38 10.00
N VAL A 123 3.19 -2.53 9.85
CA VAL A 123 2.56 -2.86 8.58
C VAL A 123 1.68 -1.69 8.13
N VAL A 124 1.91 -1.18 6.94
CA VAL A 124 1.13 -0.08 6.37
C VAL A 124 0.42 -0.59 5.11
N ALA A 125 -0.86 -0.32 5.01
CA ALA A 125 -1.65 -0.68 3.84
C ALA A 125 -2.14 0.57 3.10
N GLN A 126 -2.06 0.55 1.79
CA GLN A 126 -2.74 1.48 0.91
C GLN A 126 -4.10 0.90 0.53
N ILE A 127 -5.15 1.62 0.87
CA ILE A 127 -6.53 1.17 0.69
C ILE A 127 -7.26 2.17 -0.18
N ARG A 128 -7.93 1.67 -1.22
CA ARG A 128 -8.80 2.44 -2.12
C ARG A 128 -10.25 2.14 -1.81
N GLY A 129 -11.04 3.18 -1.65
CA GLY A 129 -12.50 3.10 -1.54
C GLY A 129 -13.20 3.14 -2.90
N PRO A 130 -14.50 2.82 -2.93
CA PRO A 130 -15.32 2.82 -4.14
C PRO A 130 -15.40 4.20 -4.84
N SER A 131 -15.27 5.30 -4.10
CA SER A 131 -15.20 6.66 -4.66
C SER A 131 -13.86 6.98 -5.34
N GLY A 132 -12.86 6.08 -5.25
CA GLY A 132 -11.48 6.32 -5.67
C GLY A 132 -10.60 6.98 -4.60
N THR A 133 -11.15 7.29 -3.43
CA THR A 133 -10.39 7.82 -2.29
C THR A 133 -9.35 6.80 -1.83
N VAL A 134 -8.10 7.23 -1.72
CA VAL A 134 -6.98 6.39 -1.25
C VAL A 134 -6.52 6.88 0.12
N ARG A 135 -6.26 5.95 1.03
CA ARG A 135 -5.72 6.23 2.37
C ARG A 135 -4.65 5.21 2.75
N LEU A 136 -3.70 5.65 3.55
CA LEU A 136 -2.76 4.79 4.25
C LEU A 136 -3.29 4.49 5.65
N VAL A 137 -3.21 3.24 6.08
CA VAL A 137 -3.57 2.80 7.44
C VAL A 137 -2.46 1.91 7.97
N ARG A 138 -2.03 2.16 9.20
CA ARG A 138 -0.91 1.46 9.83
C ARG A 138 -1.38 0.54 10.95
N ALA A 139 -0.87 -0.69 10.96
CA ALA A 139 -0.90 -1.58 12.11
C ALA A 139 0.50 -1.59 12.74
N ALA A 140 0.66 -0.94 13.89
CA ALA A 140 1.94 -0.78 14.57
C ALA A 140 2.31 -1.99 15.42
N ASP A 141 3.63 -2.19 15.64
CA ASP A 141 4.19 -3.14 16.61
C ASP A 141 3.67 -4.58 16.44
N ARG A 142 3.66 -5.08 15.20
CA ARG A 142 3.24 -6.45 14.91
C ARG A 142 4.40 -7.41 15.07
N LEU A 143 4.24 -8.38 15.97
CA LEU A 143 5.25 -9.42 16.20
C LEU A 143 5.24 -10.41 15.02
N ILE A 144 6.42 -10.70 14.48
CA ILE A 144 6.58 -11.79 13.49
C ILE A 144 6.55 -13.12 14.22
N LEU A 145 5.55 -13.94 13.95
CA LEU A 145 5.38 -15.26 14.54
C LEU A 145 6.12 -16.33 13.73
N GLY A 146 6.57 -17.40 14.40
CA GLY A 146 7.07 -18.61 13.76
C GLY A 146 5.98 -19.67 13.67
N ALA A 147 5.73 -20.24 12.50
CA ALA A 147 4.92 -21.44 12.32
C ALA A 147 5.85 -22.65 12.17
N PHE A 148 5.73 -23.68 13.02
CA PHE A 148 6.57 -24.87 13.11
C PHE A 148 5.79 -26.15 12.80
#